data_629448f34b43d36379195449c087d8f9
#
_entry.id   629448f34b43d36379195449c087d8f9
#
_cell.length_a   1.000
_cell.length_b   1.000
_cell.length_c   1.000
_cell.angle_alpha   90.00
_cell.angle_beta   90.00
_cell.angle_gamma   90.00
#
_symmetry.space_group_name_H-M   'P 1'
#
loop_
_entity.id
_entity.type
_entity.pdbx_description
1 polymer ?
#
loop_
_entity_poly.entity_id
_entity_poly.type
_entity_poly.pdbx_seq_one_letter_code
_entity_poly.pdbx_strand_id
1 'polypeptide(L)'
;MIRTIIVEDDLMVAAIDKKYAERTKNIRVAATFHNGNDAWEFIQENTIDLIILDLYMPGLSGLELLQKIRQNGIHTDVIMITAANDSASITTALELGILDYLVKPFEYERFAAAIEKYILKHRMMQNNMSFSQKDIDELFEMHRQHHQSKNDEISIAKGLQKKTLTLITDTLKKHAGEYISSEALAEETSLSKVTVRRYMNYLISEETA
;
A
#
# COMPACT_ATOMS: atom_id res chain seq x y z
N MET A 1 4.83 -20.07 13.57
CA MET A 1 3.95 -19.96 12.38
C MET A 1 2.96 -18.87 12.69
N ILE A 2 2.85 -17.89 11.79
CA ILE A 2 2.03 -16.69 11.94
C ILE A 2 0.57 -17.03 11.67
N ARG A 3 -0.29 -16.87 12.68
CA ARG A 3 -1.75 -17.08 12.56
C ARG A 3 -2.38 -15.84 11.94
N THR A 4 -2.83 -15.95 10.71
CA THR A 4 -3.42 -14.87 9.94
C THR A 4 -4.89 -15.14 9.69
N ILE A 5 -5.73 -14.12 9.75
CA ILE A 5 -7.10 -14.17 9.22
C ILE A 5 -7.27 -13.16 8.08
N ILE A 6 -8.23 -13.44 7.22
CA ILE A 6 -8.66 -12.56 6.13
C ILE A 6 -10.10 -12.17 6.40
N VAL A 7 -10.40 -10.89 6.27
CA VAL A 7 -11.75 -10.34 6.43
C VAL A 7 -12.06 -9.51 5.19
N GLU A 8 -12.86 -10.08 4.29
CA GLU A 8 -13.15 -9.57 2.96
C GLU A 8 -14.53 -10.08 2.51
N ASP A 9 -15.44 -9.20 2.11
CA ASP A 9 -16.82 -9.58 1.76
C ASP A 9 -16.92 -10.22 0.38
N ASP A 10 -16.04 -9.87 -0.56
CA ASP A 10 -15.96 -10.52 -1.87
C ASP A 10 -15.22 -11.87 -1.77
N LEU A 11 -15.96 -12.95 -2.01
CA LEU A 11 -15.45 -14.32 -1.95
C LEU A 11 -14.27 -14.57 -2.90
N MET A 12 -14.27 -13.93 -4.07
CA MET A 12 -13.22 -14.11 -5.07
C MET A 12 -11.95 -13.38 -4.64
N VAL A 13 -12.09 -12.16 -4.14
CA VAL A 13 -10.97 -11.38 -3.61
C VAL A 13 -10.37 -12.06 -2.38
N ALA A 14 -11.20 -12.50 -1.44
CA ALA A 14 -10.77 -13.27 -0.27
C ALA A 14 -9.96 -14.53 -0.64
N ALA A 15 -10.38 -15.25 -1.69
CA ALA A 15 -9.66 -16.43 -2.18
C ALA A 15 -8.29 -16.06 -2.80
N ILE A 16 -8.18 -14.92 -3.48
CA ILE A 16 -6.92 -14.40 -4.05
C ILE A 16 -5.99 -13.99 -2.92
N ASP A 17 -6.47 -13.21 -1.94
CA ASP A 17 -5.70 -12.76 -0.79
C ASP A 17 -5.17 -13.94 0.03
N LYS A 18 -6.00 -14.97 0.23
CA LYS A 18 -5.59 -16.22 0.87
C LYS A 18 -4.47 -16.90 0.10
N LYS A 19 -4.63 -17.04 -1.22
CA LYS A 19 -3.61 -17.64 -2.07
C LYS A 19 -2.30 -16.84 -2.05
N TYR A 20 -2.37 -15.51 -1.99
CA TYR A 20 -1.20 -14.65 -1.88
C TYR A 20 -0.51 -14.81 -0.52
N ALA A 21 -1.26 -14.79 0.58
CA ALA A 21 -0.73 -14.98 1.92
C ALA A 21 -0.04 -16.34 2.09
N GLU A 22 -0.66 -17.42 1.62
CA GLU A 22 -0.17 -18.79 1.74
C GLU A 22 1.06 -19.10 0.85
N ARG A 23 1.42 -18.23 -0.11
CA ARG A 23 2.72 -18.32 -0.80
C ARG A 23 3.91 -18.09 0.14
N THR A 24 3.68 -17.43 1.27
CA THR A 24 4.72 -17.17 2.26
C THR A 24 4.80 -18.30 3.28
N LYS A 25 5.96 -19.00 3.35
CA LYS A 25 6.16 -20.24 4.13
C LYS A 25 5.79 -20.17 5.61
N ASN A 26 5.83 -19.00 6.23
CA ASN A 26 5.59 -18.83 7.66
C ASN A 26 4.17 -18.34 7.99
N ILE A 27 3.32 -18.10 7.01
CA ILE A 27 1.94 -17.66 7.19
C ILE A 27 0.99 -18.85 7.09
N ARG A 28 0.04 -18.88 8.02
CA ARG A 28 -1.08 -19.81 8.00
C ARG A 28 -2.38 -19.02 8.10
N VAL A 29 -3.20 -19.06 7.07
CA VAL A 29 -4.55 -18.52 7.13
C VAL A 29 -5.43 -19.44 7.97
N ALA A 30 -5.75 -18.99 9.18
CA ALA A 30 -6.52 -19.76 10.17
C ALA A 30 -8.02 -19.75 9.82
N ALA A 31 -8.52 -18.63 9.33
CA ALA A 31 -9.91 -18.44 8.89
C ALA A 31 -10.04 -17.32 7.89
N THR A 32 -11.15 -17.33 7.15
CA THR A 32 -11.58 -16.24 6.25
C THR A 32 -13.01 -15.88 6.61
N PHE A 33 -13.27 -14.60 6.80
CA PHE A 33 -14.56 -14.05 7.16
C PHE A 33 -15.05 -13.10 6.06
N HIS A 34 -16.35 -13.04 5.87
CA HIS A 34 -17.00 -12.23 4.84
C HIS A 34 -17.80 -11.05 5.41
N ASN A 35 -17.66 -10.82 6.71
CA ASN A 35 -18.18 -9.65 7.41
C ASN A 35 -17.41 -9.40 8.71
N GLY A 36 -17.49 -8.17 9.19
CA GLY A 36 -16.76 -7.76 10.39
C GLY A 36 -17.28 -8.37 11.69
N ASN A 37 -18.57 -8.75 11.78
CA ASN A 37 -19.15 -9.29 13.00
C ASN A 37 -18.62 -10.69 13.31
N ASP A 38 -18.64 -11.59 12.32
CA ASP A 38 -18.12 -12.96 12.48
C ASP A 38 -16.61 -12.93 12.77
N ALA A 39 -15.88 -12.03 12.10
CA ALA A 39 -14.47 -11.81 12.38
C ALA A 39 -14.24 -11.34 13.83
N TRP A 40 -15.06 -10.41 14.32
CA TRP A 40 -14.98 -9.91 15.68
C TRP A 40 -15.19 -11.03 16.71
N GLU A 41 -16.23 -11.85 16.57
CA GLU A 41 -16.50 -12.98 17.46
C GLU A 41 -15.30 -13.92 17.53
N PHE A 42 -14.72 -14.25 16.38
CA PHE A 42 -13.55 -15.11 16.30
C PHE A 42 -12.29 -14.49 16.97
N ILE A 43 -12.06 -13.21 16.77
CA ILE A 43 -10.89 -12.48 17.34
C ILE A 43 -10.95 -12.46 18.88
N GLN A 44 -12.14 -12.37 19.46
CA GLN A 44 -12.30 -12.37 20.92
C GLN A 44 -11.86 -13.69 21.58
N GLU A 45 -12.01 -14.82 20.87
CA GLU A 45 -11.72 -16.15 21.40
C GLU A 45 -10.36 -16.70 20.94
N ASN A 46 -9.71 -16.06 19.98
CA ASN A 46 -8.51 -16.57 19.35
C ASN A 46 -7.38 -15.52 19.32
N THR A 47 -6.16 -15.99 19.59
CA THR A 47 -4.97 -15.16 19.37
C THR A 47 -4.64 -15.15 17.88
N ILE A 48 -4.60 -13.95 17.29
CA ILE A 48 -4.30 -13.70 15.88
C ILE A 48 -3.10 -12.77 15.81
N ASP A 49 -2.12 -13.14 14.98
CA ASP A 49 -0.91 -12.37 14.81
C ASP A 49 -1.09 -11.27 13.75
N LEU A 50 -1.81 -11.58 12.67
CA LEU A 50 -2.01 -10.69 11.53
C LEU A 50 -3.45 -10.77 11.01
N ILE A 51 -4.03 -9.61 10.69
CA ILE A 51 -5.32 -9.50 10.00
C ILE A 51 -5.09 -8.81 8.66
N ILE A 52 -5.56 -9.43 7.59
CA ILE A 52 -5.73 -8.82 6.28
C ILE A 52 -7.20 -8.39 6.19
N LEU A 53 -7.45 -7.08 6.08
CA LEU A 53 -8.75 -6.49 6.36
C LEU A 53 -9.20 -5.56 5.24
N ASP A 54 -10.35 -5.83 4.62
CA ASP A 54 -10.99 -4.84 3.78
C ASP A 54 -11.67 -3.74 4.62
N LEU A 55 -11.59 -2.52 4.12
CA LEU A 55 -12.24 -1.36 4.73
C LEU A 55 -13.75 -1.39 4.57
N TYR A 56 -14.22 -1.70 3.37
CA TYR A 56 -15.63 -1.61 3.00
C TYR A 56 -16.30 -2.98 3.00
N MET A 57 -17.01 -3.26 4.06
CA MET A 57 -17.82 -4.47 4.21
C MET A 57 -19.22 -4.09 4.70
N PRO A 58 -20.25 -4.86 4.34
CA PRO A 58 -21.58 -4.65 4.87
C PRO A 58 -21.64 -4.90 6.39
N GLY A 59 -22.43 -4.09 7.09
CA GLY A 59 -22.59 -4.17 8.54
C GLY A 59 -21.43 -3.49 9.26
N LEU A 60 -20.58 -4.25 9.95
CA LEU A 60 -19.39 -3.73 10.63
C LEU A 60 -18.27 -3.54 9.62
N SER A 61 -17.94 -2.29 9.30
CA SER A 61 -16.84 -1.94 8.39
C SER A 61 -15.46 -2.33 8.95
N GLY A 62 -14.46 -2.44 8.08
CA GLY A 62 -13.10 -2.77 8.52
C GLY A 62 -12.51 -1.72 9.46
N LEU A 63 -12.85 -0.43 9.27
CA LEU A 63 -12.37 0.62 10.16
C LEU A 63 -13.00 0.52 11.55
N GLU A 64 -14.31 0.26 11.63
CA GLU A 64 -15.01 0.05 12.90
C GLU A 64 -14.50 -1.23 13.60
N LEU A 65 -14.24 -2.30 12.86
CA LEU A 65 -13.63 -3.52 13.40
C LEU A 65 -12.23 -3.22 13.97
N LEU A 66 -11.40 -2.48 13.26
CA LEU A 66 -10.08 -2.07 13.72
C LEU A 66 -10.16 -1.22 15.00
N GLN A 67 -11.08 -0.23 15.05
CA GLN A 67 -11.33 0.56 16.26
C GLN A 67 -11.72 -0.33 17.44
N LYS A 68 -12.62 -1.28 17.21
CA LYS A 68 -13.10 -2.21 18.23
C LYS A 68 -11.97 -3.11 18.76
N ILE A 69 -11.10 -3.59 17.89
CA ILE A 69 -9.89 -4.35 18.24
C ILE A 69 -8.99 -3.51 19.16
N ARG A 70 -8.72 -2.25 18.80
CA ARG A 70 -7.85 -1.35 19.59
C ARG A 70 -8.47 -0.96 20.94
N GLN A 71 -9.76 -0.65 20.96
CA GLN A 71 -10.50 -0.31 22.19
C GLN A 71 -10.52 -1.46 23.22
N ASN A 72 -10.47 -2.71 22.75
CA ASN A 72 -10.44 -3.88 23.62
C ASN A 72 -9.00 -4.35 23.95
N GLY A 73 -7.97 -3.57 23.60
CA GLY A 73 -6.58 -3.87 23.94
C GLY A 73 -6.02 -5.10 23.22
N ILE A 74 -6.63 -5.52 22.11
CA ILE A 74 -6.17 -6.67 21.35
C ILE A 74 -4.98 -6.26 20.48
N HIS A 75 -3.82 -6.85 20.77
CA HIS A 75 -2.57 -6.57 20.07
C HIS A 75 -2.40 -7.51 18.87
N THR A 76 -2.98 -7.13 17.75
CA THR A 76 -2.80 -7.80 16.47
C THR A 76 -2.38 -6.78 15.42
N ASP A 77 -1.50 -7.18 14.52
CA ASP A 77 -1.12 -6.35 13.38
C ASP A 77 -2.18 -6.42 12.28
N VAL A 78 -2.40 -5.30 11.61
CA VAL A 78 -3.40 -5.20 10.55
C VAL A 78 -2.75 -4.65 9.28
N ILE A 79 -2.94 -5.34 8.17
CA ILE A 79 -2.73 -4.85 6.82
C ILE A 79 -4.09 -4.58 6.23
N MET A 80 -4.35 -3.33 5.86
CA MET A 80 -5.63 -2.93 5.28
C MET A 80 -5.56 -3.01 3.75
N ILE A 81 -6.53 -3.67 3.13
CA ILE A 81 -6.62 -3.84 1.68
C ILE A 81 -8.00 -3.34 1.25
N THR A 82 -8.06 -2.32 0.38
CA THR A 82 -9.35 -1.72 0.03
C THR A 82 -9.34 -1.00 -1.31
N ALA A 83 -10.52 -0.85 -1.91
CA ALA A 83 -10.72 0.01 -3.07
C ALA A 83 -10.72 1.51 -2.72
N ALA A 84 -10.79 1.86 -1.42
CA ALA A 84 -10.81 3.25 -0.98
C ALA A 84 -9.44 3.91 -1.03
N ASN A 85 -9.43 5.13 -1.50
CA ASN A 85 -8.27 6.00 -1.48
C ASN A 85 -8.60 7.38 -0.87
N ASP A 86 -9.69 7.46 -0.09
CA ASP A 86 -10.03 8.70 0.59
C ASP A 86 -9.06 8.98 1.75
N SER A 87 -8.65 10.23 1.87
CA SER A 87 -7.63 10.64 2.82
C SER A 87 -8.07 10.49 4.29
N ALA A 88 -9.36 10.61 4.56
CA ALA A 88 -9.88 10.53 5.93
C ALA A 88 -9.78 9.10 6.49
N SER A 89 -10.24 8.11 5.72
CA SER A 89 -10.14 6.69 6.11
C SER A 89 -8.69 6.23 6.25
N ILE A 90 -7.80 6.67 5.33
CA ILE A 90 -6.37 6.36 5.41
C ILE A 90 -5.77 6.96 6.68
N THR A 91 -6.05 8.23 6.98
CA THR A 91 -5.52 8.91 8.17
C THR A 91 -5.97 8.20 9.45
N THR A 92 -7.26 7.91 9.57
CA THR A 92 -7.81 7.21 10.74
C THR A 92 -7.20 5.81 10.91
N ALA A 93 -7.03 5.06 9.82
CA ALA A 93 -6.41 3.73 9.87
C ALA A 93 -4.94 3.81 10.33
N LEU A 94 -4.18 4.82 9.87
CA LEU A 94 -2.80 5.05 10.30
C LEU A 94 -2.73 5.44 11.79
N GLU A 95 -3.63 6.29 12.28
CA GLU A 95 -3.72 6.66 13.70
C GLU A 95 -4.05 5.44 14.58
N LEU A 96 -4.83 4.48 14.07
CA LEU A 96 -5.12 3.21 14.73
C LEU A 96 -3.98 2.19 14.62
N GLY A 97 -2.85 2.56 14.04
CA GLY A 97 -1.64 1.76 14.02
C GLY A 97 -1.73 0.53 13.12
N ILE A 98 -2.21 0.70 11.90
CA ILE A 98 -2.06 -0.35 10.88
C ILE A 98 -0.60 -0.48 10.45
N LEU A 99 -0.22 -1.69 10.05
CA LEU A 99 1.12 -1.97 9.56
C LEU A 99 1.34 -1.48 8.14
N ASP A 100 0.35 -1.68 7.29
CA ASP A 100 0.39 -1.28 5.89
C ASP A 100 -1.03 -1.07 5.32
N TYR A 101 -1.09 -0.38 4.18
CA TYR A 101 -2.33 -0.06 3.48
C TYR A 101 -2.17 -0.29 1.97
N LEU A 102 -2.97 -1.18 1.39
CA LEU A 102 -2.96 -1.53 -0.03
C LEU A 102 -4.24 -1.06 -0.71
N VAL A 103 -4.09 -0.35 -1.82
CA VAL A 103 -5.22 0.11 -2.63
C VAL A 103 -5.43 -0.85 -3.79
N LYS A 104 -6.62 -1.43 -3.90
CA LYS A 104 -7.04 -2.29 -5.03
C LYS A 104 -7.19 -1.45 -6.31
N PRO A 105 -6.76 -1.92 -7.49
CA PRO A 105 -6.04 -3.19 -7.73
C PRO A 105 -4.55 -3.08 -7.38
N PHE A 106 -3.96 -4.15 -6.88
CA PHE A 106 -2.53 -4.24 -6.57
C PHE A 106 -1.94 -5.53 -7.14
N GLU A 107 -0.65 -5.49 -7.46
CA GLU A 107 0.11 -6.65 -7.91
C GLU A 107 0.56 -7.50 -6.72
N TYR A 108 0.87 -8.79 -6.99
CA TYR A 108 1.36 -9.71 -5.94
C TYR A 108 2.59 -9.18 -5.21
N GLU A 109 3.50 -8.55 -5.93
CA GLU A 109 4.74 -7.98 -5.38
C GLU A 109 4.47 -6.95 -4.30
N ARG A 110 3.42 -6.11 -4.46
CA ARG A 110 3.02 -5.14 -3.44
C ARG A 110 2.45 -5.80 -2.20
N PHE A 111 1.65 -6.85 -2.37
CA PHE A 111 1.15 -7.66 -1.26
C PHE A 111 2.29 -8.37 -0.53
N ALA A 112 3.19 -9.01 -1.28
CA ALA A 112 4.36 -9.70 -0.72
C ALA A 112 5.24 -8.75 0.11
N ALA A 113 5.48 -7.52 -0.36
CA ALA A 113 6.23 -6.51 0.38
C ALA A 113 5.59 -6.15 1.72
N ALA A 114 4.25 -6.04 1.78
CA ALA A 114 3.54 -5.80 3.05
C ALA A 114 3.69 -6.97 4.04
N ILE A 115 3.61 -8.19 3.54
CA ILE A 115 3.83 -9.39 4.34
C ILE A 115 5.27 -9.51 4.82
N GLU A 116 6.26 -9.22 3.98
CA GLU A 116 7.68 -9.23 4.36
C GLU A 116 7.97 -8.20 5.46
N LYS A 117 7.40 -7.01 5.36
CA LYS A 117 7.47 -5.98 6.39
C LYS A 117 6.93 -6.49 7.73
N TYR A 118 5.78 -7.18 7.71
CA TYR A 118 5.22 -7.81 8.90
C TYR A 118 6.17 -8.86 9.49
N ILE A 119 6.68 -9.77 8.66
CA ILE A 119 7.57 -10.85 9.11
C ILE A 119 8.83 -10.29 9.76
N LEU A 120 9.40 -9.24 9.20
CA LEU A 120 10.59 -8.60 9.75
C LEU A 120 10.29 -7.99 11.12
N LYS A 121 9.22 -7.19 11.24
CA LYS A 121 8.75 -6.66 12.53
C LYS A 121 8.53 -7.78 13.55
N HIS A 122 7.81 -8.82 13.16
CA HIS A 122 7.48 -9.95 14.05
C HIS A 122 8.74 -10.69 14.55
N ARG A 123 9.73 -10.93 13.66
CA ARG A 123 11.02 -11.53 14.04
C ARG A 123 11.81 -10.65 15.01
N MET A 124 11.87 -9.37 14.76
CA MET A 124 12.54 -8.42 15.64
C MET A 124 11.94 -8.44 17.06
N MET A 125 10.61 -8.47 17.16
CA MET A 125 9.92 -8.51 18.45
C MET A 125 10.04 -9.84 19.19
N GLN A 126 10.20 -10.97 18.50
CA GLN A 126 10.37 -12.27 19.12
C GLN A 126 11.79 -12.53 19.63
N ASN A 127 12.79 -11.93 19.00
CA ASN A 127 14.19 -12.10 19.41
C ASN A 127 14.50 -11.20 20.61
N ASN A 128 14.11 -11.53 21.81
CA ASN A 128 14.35 -10.84 23.10
C ASN A 128 15.77 -10.24 23.30
N MET A 129 16.45 -9.84 22.25
CA MET A 129 17.72 -9.12 22.22
C MET A 129 17.47 -7.62 22.36
N SER A 130 18.34 -6.96 23.06
CA SER A 130 18.34 -5.49 23.10
C SER A 130 18.41 -4.94 21.67
N PHE A 131 17.41 -4.15 21.29
CA PHE A 131 17.43 -3.45 20.02
C PHE A 131 18.64 -2.54 19.96
N SER A 132 19.47 -2.67 18.94
CA SER A 132 20.45 -1.66 18.62
C SER A 132 19.76 -0.43 18.02
N GLN A 133 20.38 0.74 18.07
CA GLN A 133 19.83 1.93 17.42
C GLN A 133 19.57 1.67 15.92
N LYS A 134 20.42 0.88 15.27
CA LYS A 134 20.27 0.49 13.87
C LYS A 134 18.99 -0.32 13.62
N ASP A 135 18.66 -1.27 14.50
CA ASP A 135 17.42 -2.07 14.38
C ASP A 135 16.18 -1.17 14.53
N ILE A 136 16.26 -0.19 15.44
CA ILE A 136 15.20 0.81 15.65
C ILE A 136 15.07 1.69 14.40
N ASP A 137 16.16 2.18 13.85
CA ASP A 137 16.17 3.03 12.65
C ASP A 137 15.61 2.27 11.45
N GLU A 138 15.96 0.99 11.25
CA GLU A 138 15.39 0.13 10.20
C GLU A 138 13.86 -0.01 10.35
N LEU A 139 13.35 -0.21 11.56
CA LEU A 139 11.91 -0.25 11.81
C LEU A 139 11.21 1.08 11.45
N PHE A 140 11.82 2.21 11.78
CA PHE A 140 11.26 3.54 11.46
C PHE A 140 11.40 3.89 9.97
N GLU A 141 12.49 3.49 9.31
CA GLU A 141 12.67 3.70 7.87
C GLU A 141 11.65 2.90 7.05
N MET A 142 11.31 1.69 7.46
CA MET A 142 10.21 0.93 6.86
C MET A 142 8.87 1.68 6.92
N HIS A 143 8.63 2.43 7.99
CA HIS A 143 7.45 3.30 8.09
C HIS A 143 7.55 4.53 7.19
N ARG A 144 8.76 5.10 7.00
CA ARG A 144 9.00 6.31 6.19
C ARG A 144 8.97 6.06 4.68
N GLN A 145 9.51 4.95 4.20
CA GLN A 145 9.53 4.63 2.75
C GLN A 145 8.12 4.54 2.16
N HIS A 146 7.12 4.24 3.00
CA HIS A 146 5.72 4.23 2.58
C HIS A 146 5.12 5.63 2.44
N HIS A 147 5.62 6.61 3.18
CA HIS A 147 5.22 8.01 3.03
C HIS A 147 5.93 8.69 1.84
N GLN A 148 7.16 8.29 1.51
CA GLN A 148 7.90 8.89 0.39
C GLN A 148 7.40 8.38 -0.98
N SER A 149 7.09 7.08 -1.13
CA SER A 149 6.54 6.59 -2.40
C SER A 149 5.14 7.14 -2.72
N LYS A 150 4.35 7.55 -1.73
CA LYS A 150 3.07 8.25 -1.97
C LYS A 150 3.22 9.74 -2.22
N ASN A 151 4.20 10.40 -1.60
CA ASN A 151 4.47 11.82 -1.88
C ASN A 151 5.08 12.02 -3.28
N ASP A 152 5.89 11.07 -3.75
CA ASP A 152 6.41 11.08 -5.13
C ASP A 152 5.33 10.77 -6.19
N GLU A 153 4.28 10.02 -5.84
CA GLU A 153 3.16 9.76 -6.77
C GLU A 153 2.02 10.79 -6.68
N ILE A 154 1.86 11.46 -5.54
CA ILE A 154 0.80 12.48 -5.35
C ILE A 154 1.18 13.82 -5.98
N SER A 155 2.48 14.09 -6.19
CA SER A 155 2.94 15.35 -6.82
C SER A 155 2.82 15.36 -8.34
N ILE A 156 2.61 14.22 -9.01
CA ILE A 156 2.40 14.17 -10.45
C ILE A 156 0.89 14.25 -10.73
N ALA A 157 0.46 15.22 -11.51
CA ALA A 157 -0.97 15.44 -11.83
C ALA A 157 -1.68 14.14 -12.25
N LYS A 158 -2.92 13.95 -11.77
CA LYS A 158 -3.74 12.74 -11.97
C LYS A 158 -3.66 12.20 -13.41
N GLY A 159 -3.08 10.99 -13.56
CA GLY A 159 -2.96 10.28 -14.86
C GLY A 159 -1.62 10.44 -15.57
N LEU A 160 -0.59 11.02 -14.94
CA LEU A 160 0.78 11.05 -15.45
C LEU A 160 1.61 9.95 -14.77
N GLN A 161 2.47 9.27 -15.54
CA GLN A 161 3.36 8.22 -15.05
C GLN A 161 4.80 8.75 -14.91
N LYS A 162 5.48 8.48 -13.80
CA LYS A 162 6.85 8.92 -13.53
C LYS A 162 7.84 8.49 -14.62
N LYS A 163 7.76 7.25 -15.07
CA LYS A 163 8.60 6.72 -16.16
C LYS A 163 8.48 7.51 -17.45
N THR A 164 7.26 7.89 -17.83
CA THR A 164 7.00 8.70 -19.03
C THR A 164 7.46 10.13 -18.85
N LEU A 165 7.30 10.70 -17.65
CA LEU A 165 7.80 12.03 -17.33
C LEU A 165 9.33 12.08 -17.41
N THR A 166 10.03 11.12 -16.80
CA THR A 166 11.48 11.00 -16.87
C THR A 166 11.95 10.87 -18.31
N LEU A 167 11.33 10.00 -19.12
CA LEU A 167 11.68 9.81 -20.53
C LEU A 167 11.57 11.14 -21.31
N ILE A 168 10.48 11.87 -21.15
CA ILE A 168 10.27 13.17 -21.82
C ILE A 168 11.31 14.21 -21.35
N THR A 169 11.54 14.30 -20.02
CA THR A 169 12.49 15.24 -19.45
C THR A 169 13.94 14.95 -19.90
N ASP A 170 14.34 13.69 -19.95
CA ASP A 170 15.68 13.30 -20.39
C ASP A 170 15.88 13.54 -21.90
N THR A 171 14.83 13.36 -22.70
CA THR A 171 14.88 13.69 -24.13
C THR A 171 14.96 15.21 -24.33
N LEU A 172 14.20 16.01 -23.59
CA LEU A 172 14.30 17.46 -23.62
C LEU A 172 15.69 17.96 -23.22
N LYS A 173 16.32 17.37 -22.21
CA LYS A 173 17.70 17.72 -21.81
C LYS A 173 18.74 17.46 -22.90
N LYS A 174 18.57 16.43 -23.73
CA LYS A 174 19.45 16.17 -24.88
C LYS A 174 19.37 17.26 -25.93
N HIS A 175 18.23 17.94 -26.05
CA HIS A 175 17.98 19.06 -26.97
C HIS A 175 18.02 20.43 -26.27
N ALA A 176 18.75 20.52 -25.14
CA ALA A 176 18.84 21.76 -24.38
C ALA A 176 19.43 22.90 -25.23
N GLY A 177 18.66 23.99 -25.40
CA GLY A 177 19.03 25.12 -26.24
C GLY A 177 18.55 25.05 -27.69
N GLU A 178 17.87 23.97 -28.09
CA GLU A 178 17.27 23.82 -29.41
C GLU A 178 15.73 23.80 -29.32
N TYR A 179 15.09 24.24 -30.41
CA TYR A 179 13.63 24.10 -30.49
C TYR A 179 13.25 22.69 -30.95
N ILE A 180 12.50 21.99 -30.14
CA ILE A 180 11.92 20.68 -30.48
C ILE A 180 10.39 20.77 -30.53
N SER A 181 9.79 20.30 -31.62
CA SER A 181 8.33 20.26 -31.73
C SER A 181 7.73 19.07 -30.95
N SER A 182 6.46 19.18 -30.54
CA SER A 182 5.75 18.07 -29.90
C SER A 182 5.68 16.80 -30.78
N GLU A 183 5.72 16.99 -32.10
CA GLU A 183 5.76 15.92 -33.11
C GLU A 183 7.08 15.17 -33.06
N ALA A 184 8.19 15.89 -33.13
CA ALA A 184 9.54 15.35 -33.09
C ALA A 184 9.79 14.61 -31.73
N LEU A 185 9.35 15.22 -30.64
CA LEU A 185 9.45 14.62 -29.32
C LEU A 185 8.60 13.33 -29.19
N ALA A 186 7.44 13.29 -29.83
CA ALA A 186 6.58 12.09 -29.88
C ALA A 186 7.24 10.95 -30.67
N GLU A 187 7.90 11.26 -31.80
CA GLU A 187 8.62 10.28 -32.59
C GLU A 187 9.83 9.72 -31.82
N GLU A 188 10.65 10.59 -31.22
CA GLU A 188 11.85 10.17 -30.48
C GLU A 188 11.54 9.35 -29.24
N THR A 189 10.46 9.69 -28.51
CA THR A 189 10.04 8.96 -27.31
C THR A 189 9.14 7.75 -27.60
N SER A 190 8.72 7.54 -28.84
CA SER A 190 7.72 6.54 -29.25
C SER A 190 6.37 6.69 -28.49
N LEU A 191 6.01 7.92 -28.12
CA LEU A 191 4.76 8.24 -27.44
C LEU A 191 3.76 8.89 -28.42
N SER A 192 2.48 8.87 -28.04
CA SER A 192 1.48 9.62 -28.82
C SER A 192 1.64 11.14 -28.63
N LYS A 193 1.33 11.93 -29.67
CA LYS A 193 1.33 13.42 -29.60
C LYS A 193 0.46 13.93 -28.44
N VAL A 194 -0.66 13.26 -28.16
CA VAL A 194 -1.58 13.61 -27.06
C VAL A 194 -0.88 13.41 -25.73
N THR A 195 -0.17 12.28 -25.58
CA THR A 195 0.62 11.99 -24.39
C THR A 195 1.69 13.05 -24.18
N VAL A 196 2.51 13.32 -25.18
CA VAL A 196 3.58 14.33 -25.10
C VAL A 196 3.03 15.71 -24.71
N ARG A 197 1.99 16.20 -25.38
CA ARG A 197 1.37 17.50 -25.03
C ARG A 197 0.89 17.57 -23.58
N ARG A 198 0.31 16.48 -23.06
CA ARG A 198 -0.17 16.42 -21.68
C ARG A 198 0.99 16.56 -20.68
N TYR A 199 2.11 15.90 -20.93
CA TYR A 199 3.29 15.98 -20.08
C TYR A 199 4.03 17.31 -20.21
N MET A 200 4.10 17.89 -21.41
CA MET A 200 4.66 19.22 -21.63
C MET A 200 3.87 20.29 -20.90
N ASN A 201 2.55 20.25 -20.96
CA ASN A 201 1.70 21.19 -20.22
C ASN A 201 1.92 21.09 -18.71
N TYR A 202 2.11 19.89 -18.20
CA TYR A 202 2.44 19.66 -16.79
C TYR A 202 3.80 20.29 -16.42
N LEU A 203 4.85 20.04 -17.21
CA LEU A 203 6.18 20.61 -16.97
C LEU A 203 6.16 22.15 -17.01
N ILE A 204 5.43 22.75 -17.93
CA ILE A 204 5.28 24.22 -18.02
C ILE A 204 4.55 24.76 -16.79
N SER A 205 3.53 24.05 -16.28
CA SER A 205 2.79 24.48 -15.08
C SER A 205 3.62 24.43 -13.81
N GLU A 206 4.57 23.50 -13.70
CA GLU A 206 5.48 23.39 -12.54
C GLU A 206 6.59 24.45 -12.56
N GLU A 207 7.07 24.87 -13.75
CA GLU A 207 8.07 25.94 -13.87
C GLU A 207 7.50 27.36 -13.64
N THR A 208 6.18 27.51 -13.67
CA THR A 208 5.50 28.82 -13.48
C THR A 208 4.89 28.97 -12.08
N ALA A 209 5.02 27.99 -11.18
CA ALA A 209 4.55 27.99 -9.79
C ALA A 209 5.70 28.22 -8.81
#